data_1ec54d131585155c18a4a6f49aad97b7
#
_entry.id   1ec54d131585155c18a4a6f49aad97b7
#
_cell.length_a   1.000
_cell.length_b   1.000
_cell.length_c   1.000
_cell.angle_alpha   90.00
_cell.angle_beta   90.00
_cell.angle_gamma   90.00
#
_symmetry.space_group_name_H-M   'P 1'
#
loop_
_entity.id
_entity.type
_entity.pdbx_description
1 polymer ?
#
loop_
_entity_poly.entity_id
_entity_poly.type
_entity_poly.pdbx_seq_one_letter_code
_entity_poly.pdbx_strand_id
1 'polypeptide(L)'
;MGQPLAVIERVTAAQNAHDLEAMLRCFHEDYRSEQPLFPGRTFQGIDQVRANWGAVLEAIPDFHAETVSSAVEGDTVFAEVHWTGTKTDGTPLDERGVLIMGVRDGRIAWGRLYVDEVERAGGDIDAAVRRMAGTGR
;
A
#
# COMPACT_ATOMS: atom_id res chain seq x y z
N MET A 1 13.00 -0.96 -21.78
CA MET A 1 12.06 -0.04 -21.24
C MET A 1 11.03 -0.77 -20.39
N GLY A 2 11.06 -0.57 -19.13
CA GLY A 2 10.12 -1.23 -18.25
C GLY A 2 8.74 -0.60 -18.35
N GLN A 3 7.71 -1.44 -18.41
CA GLN A 3 6.38 -0.96 -18.22
C GLN A 3 6.21 -0.58 -16.75
N PRO A 4 5.63 0.60 -16.44
CA PRO A 4 5.42 0.98 -15.03
C PRO A 4 4.64 -0.08 -14.25
N LEU A 5 3.61 -0.68 -14.86
CA LEU A 5 2.85 -1.72 -14.20
C LEU A 5 3.71 -2.92 -13.84
N ALA A 6 4.70 -3.27 -14.68
CA ALA A 6 5.58 -4.41 -14.40
C ALA A 6 6.36 -4.22 -13.10
N VAL A 7 6.73 -2.97 -12.76
CA VAL A 7 7.41 -2.69 -11.50
C VAL A 7 6.48 -3.02 -10.32
N ILE A 8 5.22 -2.60 -10.41
CA ILE A 8 4.23 -2.87 -9.36
C ILE A 8 3.98 -4.37 -9.23
N GLU A 9 3.94 -5.08 -10.35
CA GLU A 9 3.78 -6.54 -10.34
C GLU A 9 4.96 -7.23 -9.65
N ARG A 10 6.18 -6.72 -9.86
CA ARG A 10 7.36 -7.26 -9.17
C ARG A 10 7.31 -7.01 -7.67
N VAL A 11 6.82 -5.83 -7.25
CA VAL A 11 6.63 -5.56 -5.82
C VAL A 11 5.65 -6.56 -5.21
N THR A 12 4.51 -6.76 -5.87
CA THR A 12 3.50 -7.70 -5.40
C THR A 12 4.06 -9.12 -5.30
N ALA A 13 4.81 -9.54 -6.32
CA ALA A 13 5.43 -10.87 -6.32
C ALA A 13 6.43 -11.01 -5.16
N ALA A 14 7.23 -9.97 -4.92
CA ALA A 14 8.21 -9.98 -3.82
C ALA A 14 7.51 -10.02 -2.45
N GLN A 15 6.44 -9.25 -2.30
CA GLN A 15 5.65 -9.29 -1.07
C GLN A 15 5.11 -10.70 -0.82
N ASN A 16 4.55 -11.35 -1.83
CA ASN A 16 3.98 -12.68 -1.70
C ASN A 16 5.04 -13.76 -1.51
N ALA A 17 6.25 -13.52 -2.00
CA ALA A 17 7.37 -14.42 -1.77
C ALA A 17 8.07 -14.15 -0.44
N HIS A 18 7.67 -13.11 0.29
CA HIS A 18 8.33 -12.65 1.51
C HIS A 18 9.82 -12.37 1.28
N ASP A 19 10.13 -11.81 0.11
CA ASP A 19 11.50 -11.50 -0.30
C ASP A 19 11.71 -9.99 -0.21
N LEU A 20 12.15 -9.53 0.96
CA LEU A 20 12.33 -8.10 1.22
C LEU A 20 13.34 -7.48 0.26
N GLU A 21 14.46 -8.16 0.00
CA GLU A 21 15.49 -7.58 -0.86
C GLU A 21 14.99 -7.42 -2.31
N ALA A 22 14.21 -8.38 -2.80
CA ALA A 22 13.60 -8.26 -4.13
C ALA A 22 12.64 -7.07 -4.18
N MET A 23 11.86 -6.87 -3.10
CA MET A 23 10.95 -5.75 -3.01
C MET A 23 11.71 -4.42 -3.05
N LEU A 24 12.78 -4.31 -2.26
CA LEU A 24 13.56 -3.07 -2.16
C LEU A 24 14.22 -2.69 -3.48
N ARG A 25 14.58 -3.66 -4.30
CA ARG A 25 15.16 -3.40 -5.63
C ARG A 25 14.19 -2.67 -6.56
N CYS A 26 12.89 -2.67 -6.24
CA CYS A 26 11.89 -1.98 -7.03
C CYS A 26 11.76 -0.49 -6.69
N PHE A 27 12.48 0.00 -5.69
CA PHE A 27 12.35 1.36 -5.21
C PHE A 27 13.62 2.16 -5.43
N HIS A 28 13.48 3.46 -5.70
CA HIS A 28 14.61 4.39 -5.67
C HIS A 28 15.10 4.57 -4.23
N GLU A 29 16.40 4.88 -4.11
CA GLU A 29 16.98 5.16 -2.80
C GLU A 29 16.30 6.34 -2.11
N ASP A 30 15.84 7.31 -2.88
CA ASP A 30 15.20 8.53 -2.38
C ASP A 30 13.68 8.48 -2.49
N TYR A 31 13.12 7.28 -2.59
CA TYR A 31 11.65 7.09 -2.67
C TYR A 31 10.94 7.93 -1.62
N ARG A 32 9.89 8.62 -2.05
CA ARG A 32 9.06 9.43 -1.16
C ARG A 32 7.67 8.81 -1.04
N SER A 33 7.24 8.59 0.19
CA SER A 33 5.94 8.01 0.49
C SER A 33 5.06 9.01 1.20
N GLU A 34 3.82 9.11 0.75
CA GLU A 34 2.82 9.95 1.39
C GLU A 34 1.55 9.17 1.62
N GLN A 35 0.88 9.47 2.72
CA GLN A 35 -0.47 9.00 2.99
C GLN A 35 -1.32 10.25 3.24
N PRO A 36 -1.95 10.80 2.20
CA PRO A 36 -2.61 12.11 2.34
C PRO A 36 -3.70 12.19 3.41
N LEU A 37 -4.32 11.06 3.76
CA LEU A 37 -5.30 11.01 4.84
C LEU A 37 -4.62 10.97 6.22
N PHE A 38 -3.33 10.67 6.25
CA PHE A 38 -2.54 10.56 7.48
C PHE A 38 -1.18 11.21 7.24
N PRO A 39 -1.14 12.56 7.14
CA PRO A 39 0.07 13.26 6.69
C PRO A 39 1.30 13.03 7.57
N GLY A 40 1.09 12.68 8.84
CA GLY A 40 2.21 12.35 9.73
C GLY A 40 2.96 11.07 9.34
N ARG A 41 2.42 10.27 8.41
CA ARG A 41 3.08 9.04 7.94
C ARG A 41 4.02 9.27 6.76
N THR A 42 4.19 10.51 6.33
CA THR A 42 5.09 10.87 5.22
C THR A 42 6.53 10.54 5.59
N PHE A 43 7.25 9.94 4.65
CA PHE A 43 8.68 9.67 4.84
C PHE A 43 9.40 9.69 3.51
N GLN A 44 10.73 9.69 3.57
CA GLN A 44 11.58 9.61 2.40
C GLN A 44 12.74 8.66 2.67
N GLY A 45 13.13 7.91 1.64
CA GLY A 45 14.30 7.03 1.71
C GLY A 45 13.94 5.57 1.81
N ILE A 46 14.81 4.76 1.21
CA ILE A 46 14.62 3.32 1.14
C ILE A 46 14.79 2.63 2.50
N ASP A 47 15.54 3.25 3.42
CA ASP A 47 15.76 2.66 4.73
C ASP A 47 14.45 2.52 5.50
N GLN A 48 13.55 3.50 5.34
CA GLN A 48 12.25 3.40 6.00
C GLN A 48 11.37 2.34 5.34
N VAL A 49 11.45 2.17 4.02
CA VAL A 49 10.75 1.08 3.33
C VAL A 49 11.23 -0.26 3.88
N ARG A 50 12.54 -0.42 4.05
CA ARG A 50 13.12 -1.63 4.62
C ARG A 50 12.60 -1.91 6.03
N ALA A 51 12.60 -0.89 6.88
CA ALA A 51 12.13 -1.03 8.25
C ALA A 51 10.64 -1.41 8.30
N ASN A 52 9.82 -0.73 7.50
CA ASN A 52 8.38 -0.95 7.51
C ASN A 52 8.02 -2.33 6.99
N TRP A 53 8.50 -2.68 5.81
CA TRP A 53 8.13 -3.95 5.19
C TRP A 53 8.85 -5.13 5.81
N GLY A 54 10.06 -4.92 6.34
CA GLY A 54 10.72 -5.94 7.14
C GLY A 54 9.88 -6.32 8.35
N ALA A 55 9.33 -5.32 9.04
CA ALA A 55 8.47 -5.56 10.19
C ALA A 55 7.18 -6.28 9.81
N VAL A 56 6.53 -5.85 8.72
CA VAL A 56 5.27 -6.45 8.26
C VAL A 56 5.48 -7.92 7.87
N LEU A 57 6.48 -8.19 7.04
CA LEU A 57 6.73 -9.55 6.55
C LEU A 57 7.15 -10.50 7.68
N GLU A 58 7.88 -9.98 8.67
CA GLU A 58 8.24 -10.80 9.83
C GLU A 58 7.05 -11.07 10.74
N ALA A 59 6.24 -10.05 11.00
CA ALA A 59 5.11 -10.17 11.93
C ALA A 59 3.94 -10.96 11.36
N ILE A 60 3.79 -10.98 10.03
CA ILE A 60 2.64 -11.57 9.36
C ILE A 60 3.15 -12.60 8.33
N PRO A 61 3.48 -13.84 8.79
CA PRO A 61 4.08 -14.85 7.90
C PRO A 61 3.18 -15.26 6.74
N ASP A 62 1.87 -15.10 6.87
CA ASP A 62 0.90 -15.40 5.82
C ASP A 62 0.45 -14.15 5.05
N PHE A 63 1.23 -13.05 5.13
CA PHE A 63 0.91 -11.84 4.39
C PHE A 63 0.74 -12.14 2.90
N HIS A 64 -0.36 -11.66 2.33
CA HIS A 64 -0.66 -11.83 0.91
C HIS A 64 -1.15 -10.51 0.33
N ALA A 65 -0.60 -10.15 -0.81
CA ALA A 65 -0.99 -8.95 -1.55
C ALA A 65 -1.65 -9.35 -2.86
N GLU A 66 -2.76 -8.68 -3.16
CA GLU A 66 -3.47 -8.88 -4.43
C GLU A 66 -3.68 -7.50 -5.07
N THR A 67 -3.41 -7.41 -6.38
CA THR A 67 -3.81 -6.25 -7.17
C THR A 67 -5.17 -6.58 -7.78
N VAL A 68 -6.20 -5.90 -7.33
CA VAL A 68 -7.58 -6.13 -7.76
C VAL A 68 -7.80 -5.55 -9.16
N SER A 69 -7.30 -4.34 -9.40
CA SER A 69 -7.38 -3.68 -10.70
C SER A 69 -6.27 -2.66 -10.80
N SER A 70 -5.96 -2.22 -12.00
CA SER A 70 -4.91 -1.23 -12.20
C SER A 70 -5.17 -0.42 -13.46
N ALA A 71 -4.56 0.77 -13.49
CA ALA A 71 -4.57 1.64 -14.65
C ALA A 71 -3.22 2.35 -14.69
N VAL A 72 -2.80 2.72 -15.89
CA VAL A 72 -1.51 3.40 -16.08
C VAL A 72 -1.74 4.66 -16.88
N GLU A 73 -1.17 5.75 -16.43
CA GLU A 73 -1.13 7.00 -17.19
C GLU A 73 0.31 7.49 -17.19
N GLY A 74 0.94 7.45 -18.36
CA GLY A 74 2.35 7.79 -18.47
C GLY A 74 3.20 6.88 -17.59
N ASP A 75 3.94 7.47 -16.67
CA ASP A 75 4.78 6.75 -15.72
C ASP A 75 4.11 6.52 -14.37
N THR A 76 2.82 6.83 -14.28
CA THR A 76 2.07 6.69 -13.03
C THR A 76 1.15 5.49 -13.10
N VAL A 77 1.20 4.64 -12.06
CA VAL A 77 0.35 3.47 -11.93
C VAL A 77 -0.64 3.71 -10.80
N PHE A 78 -1.90 3.41 -11.08
CA PHE A 78 -2.98 3.38 -10.09
C PHE A 78 -3.31 1.92 -9.87
N ALA A 79 -3.10 1.42 -8.66
CA ALA A 79 -3.31 0.01 -8.37
C ALA A 79 -4.25 -0.12 -7.17
N GLU A 80 -5.41 -0.73 -7.41
CA GLU A 80 -6.31 -1.10 -6.33
C GLU A 80 -5.81 -2.39 -5.71
N VAL A 81 -5.60 -2.40 -4.40
CA VAL A 81 -4.96 -3.52 -3.71
C VAL A 81 -5.82 -4.06 -2.58
N HIS A 82 -5.58 -5.32 -2.26
CA HIS A 82 -6.17 -5.99 -1.10
C HIS A 82 -5.05 -6.76 -0.41
N TRP A 83 -4.79 -6.42 0.84
CA TRP A 83 -3.75 -7.05 1.65
C TRP A 83 -4.40 -7.84 2.78
N THR A 84 -3.99 -9.09 2.93
CA THR A 84 -4.55 -9.99 3.94
C THR A 84 -3.46 -10.72 4.70
N GLY A 85 -3.84 -11.31 5.80
CA GLY A 85 -2.95 -12.10 6.64
C GLY A 85 -3.52 -12.25 8.04
N THR A 86 -2.68 -12.72 8.95
CA THR A 86 -3.05 -12.88 10.35
C THR A 86 -2.07 -12.10 11.21
N LYS A 87 -2.60 -11.16 12.00
CA LYS A 87 -1.79 -10.34 12.90
C LYS A 87 -1.25 -11.19 14.05
N THR A 88 -0.25 -10.65 14.74
CA THR A 88 0.40 -11.37 15.85
C THR A 88 -0.55 -11.69 16.99
N ASP A 89 -1.63 -10.92 17.15
CA ASP A 89 -2.65 -11.18 18.18
C ASP A 89 -3.72 -12.16 17.71
N GLY A 90 -3.57 -12.74 16.50
CA GLY A 90 -4.51 -13.70 15.94
C GLY A 90 -5.67 -13.10 15.18
N THR A 91 -5.81 -11.77 15.15
CA THR A 91 -6.89 -11.15 14.39
C THR A 91 -6.52 -11.04 12.91
N PRO A 92 -7.53 -11.04 12.01
CA PRO A 92 -7.23 -10.89 10.59
C PRO A 92 -6.68 -9.52 10.24
N LEU A 93 -5.68 -9.51 9.37
CA LEU A 93 -5.30 -8.32 8.63
C LEU A 93 -6.17 -8.26 7.40
N ASP A 94 -6.88 -7.16 7.18
CA ASP A 94 -7.72 -6.97 5.99
C ASP A 94 -7.66 -5.50 5.64
N GLU A 95 -6.80 -5.14 4.67
CA GLU A 95 -6.62 -3.77 4.23
C GLU A 95 -6.92 -3.65 2.75
N ARG A 96 -7.60 -2.59 2.37
CA ARG A 96 -7.94 -2.29 0.98
C ARG A 96 -7.67 -0.85 0.66
N GLY A 97 -7.44 -0.58 -0.60
CA GLY A 97 -7.32 0.79 -1.05
C GLY A 97 -6.60 0.89 -2.37
N VAL A 98 -6.03 2.06 -2.60
CA VAL A 98 -5.38 2.40 -3.86
C VAL A 98 -3.99 2.92 -3.58
N LEU A 99 -3.03 2.44 -4.35
CA LEU A 99 -1.68 2.98 -4.42
C LEU A 99 -1.54 3.76 -5.71
N ILE A 100 -1.01 4.97 -5.62
CA ILE A 100 -0.66 5.76 -6.79
C ILE A 100 0.86 5.88 -6.78
N MET A 101 1.52 5.28 -7.79
CA MET A 101 2.96 5.14 -7.80
C MET A 101 3.57 5.75 -9.05
N GLY A 102 4.58 6.61 -8.85
CA GLY A 102 5.35 7.15 -9.96
C GLY A 102 6.60 6.33 -10.18
N VAL A 103 6.80 5.89 -11.42
CA VAL A 103 7.94 5.05 -11.79
C VAL A 103 8.93 5.88 -12.60
N ARG A 104 10.20 5.80 -12.25
CA ARG A 104 11.29 6.47 -12.96
C ARG A 104 12.45 5.50 -13.06
N ASP A 105 12.95 5.31 -14.28
CA ASP A 105 14.09 4.43 -14.54
C ASP A 105 13.85 3.01 -14.02
N GLY A 106 12.64 2.50 -14.18
CA GLY A 106 12.29 1.13 -13.79
C GLY A 106 12.13 0.91 -12.29
N ARG A 107 12.04 1.99 -11.51
CA ARG A 107 11.89 1.91 -10.06
C ARG A 107 10.84 2.91 -9.58
N ILE A 108 10.23 2.61 -8.45
CA ILE A 108 9.24 3.49 -7.84
C ILE A 108 9.95 4.66 -7.18
N ALA A 109 9.66 5.88 -7.67
CA ALA A 109 10.28 7.10 -7.15
C ALA A 109 9.44 7.77 -6.06
N TRP A 110 8.12 7.62 -6.14
CA TRP A 110 7.22 8.19 -5.15
C TRP A 110 5.93 7.38 -5.12
N GLY A 111 5.21 7.50 -4.01
CA GLY A 111 3.93 6.84 -3.85
C GLY A 111 3.00 7.66 -2.98
N ARG A 112 1.70 7.61 -3.31
CA ARG A 112 0.63 8.09 -2.44
C ARG A 112 -0.26 6.90 -2.13
N LEU A 113 -0.44 6.63 -0.85
CA LEU A 113 -1.16 5.45 -0.40
C LEU A 113 -2.50 5.87 0.22
N TYR A 114 -3.55 5.23 -0.24
CA TYR A 114 -4.91 5.39 0.28
C TYR A 114 -5.41 4.02 0.68
N VAL A 115 -4.66 3.38 1.58
CA VAL A 115 -4.93 2.00 2.04
C VAL A 115 -5.11 2.03 3.54
N ASP A 116 -6.18 1.39 4.02
CA ASP A 116 -6.41 1.28 5.45
C ASP A 116 -7.22 0.03 5.74
N GLU A 117 -7.42 -0.25 7.02
CA GLU A 117 -8.16 -1.42 7.44
C GLU A 117 -9.62 -1.32 7.02
N VAL A 118 -10.17 -2.46 6.58
CA VAL A 118 -11.60 -2.58 6.32
C VAL A 118 -12.31 -2.64 7.68
N GLU A 119 -13.30 -1.79 7.87
CA GLU A 119 -14.04 -1.79 9.14
C GLU A 119 -14.90 -3.05 9.24
N ARG A 120 -14.94 -3.62 10.42
CA ARG A 120 -15.69 -4.85 10.67
C ARG A 120 -17.11 -4.58 11.13
N ALA A 121 -17.31 -3.43 11.73
CA ALA A 121 -18.61 -3.00 12.22
C ALA A 121 -18.66 -1.50 12.09
N GLY A 122 -19.74 -1.00 11.53
CA GLY A 122 -19.86 0.44 11.33
C GLY A 122 -21.28 0.80 11.04
N GLY A 123 -21.54 2.08 10.90
CA GLY A 123 -22.84 2.60 10.54
C GLY A 123 -23.11 2.43 9.05
N ASP A 124 -24.35 2.69 8.69
CA ASP A 124 -24.77 2.67 7.29
C ASP A 124 -24.40 3.98 6.58
N ILE A 125 -24.81 4.08 5.32
CA ILE A 125 -24.48 5.26 4.52
C ILE A 125 -25.10 6.55 5.10
N ASP A 126 -26.29 6.46 5.69
CA ASP A 126 -26.91 7.64 6.27
C ASP A 126 -26.11 8.15 7.45
N ALA A 127 -25.58 7.26 8.29
CA ALA A 127 -24.71 7.65 9.40
C ALA A 127 -23.42 8.32 8.89
N ALA A 128 -22.85 7.79 7.82
CA ALA A 128 -21.62 8.34 7.23
C ALA A 128 -21.88 9.75 6.66
N VAL A 129 -23.01 9.95 6.00
CA VAL A 129 -23.38 11.25 5.43
C VAL A 129 -23.59 12.27 6.54
N ARG A 130 -24.30 11.88 7.60
CA ARG A 130 -24.52 12.78 8.73
C ARG A 130 -23.20 13.20 9.37
N ARG A 131 -22.27 12.26 9.52
CA ARG A 131 -20.95 12.58 10.10
C ARG A 131 -20.19 13.54 9.19
N MET A 132 -20.21 13.31 7.88
CA MET A 132 -19.53 14.16 6.92
C MET A 132 -20.10 15.57 6.93
N ALA A 133 -21.41 15.69 7.06
CA ALA A 133 -22.10 16.98 7.10
C ALA A 133 -22.02 17.67 8.46
N GLY A 134 -21.55 16.97 9.50
CA GLY A 134 -21.48 17.52 10.85
C GLY A 134 -22.81 17.60 11.56
N THR A 135 -23.82 16.85 11.11
CA THR A 135 -25.18 16.91 11.65
C THR A 135 -25.57 15.67 12.47
N GLY A 136 -24.70 14.64 12.51
CA GLY A 136 -24.99 13.41 13.24
C GLY A 136 -24.28 13.33 14.56
N ARG A 137 -24.78 12.45 15.43
CA ARG A 137 -24.18 12.16 16.72
C ARG A 137 -23.88 10.68 16.82
#